data_473d7299c106a26f40236971c09a8b96
#
_entry.id   473d7299c106a26f40236971c09a8b96
#
_cell.length_a   1.000
_cell.length_b   1.000
_cell.length_c   1.000
_cell.angle_alpha   90.00
_cell.angle_beta   90.00
_cell.angle_gamma   90.00
#
_symmetry.space_group_name_H-M   'P 1'
#
loop_
_entity.id
_entity.type
_entity.pdbx_description
1 polymer ?
#
loop_
_entity_poly.entity_id
_entity_poly.type
_entity_poly.pdbx_seq_one_letter_code
_entity_poly.pdbx_strand_id
1 'polypeptide(L)'
;MSLLSRTFQLATHLVPSQRTFSTTLGMTEKATFAAGCFWGVEHMYNKYFKKDGITTKVGYIGGKVDNPTYKQVCSGATDHAEALEITFDPKRVEYAKLVEFFYNMHDPTTLNAQGPDRGTQYRSAIFYHSPEQKEIAEKVTAEVQEKHYKGKKIVTEIVPAGVFYDAETYHQLYLEKNPSGYECPSHFLRW
;
A
#
# COMPACT_ATOMS: atom_id res chain seq x y z
N MET A 1 56.98 65.83 -25.64
CA MET A 1 56.24 65.34 -24.45
C MET A 1 55.16 64.40 -24.91
N SER A 2 55.35 63.13 -24.79
CA SER A 2 54.48 62.06 -25.30
C SER A 2 53.81 61.34 -24.11
N LEU A 3 52.50 61.40 -24.02
CA LEU A 3 51.69 60.72 -23.02
C LEU A 3 51.25 59.35 -23.59
N LEU A 4 51.84 58.30 -23.02
CA LEU A 4 51.44 56.90 -23.28
C LEU A 4 50.20 56.56 -22.46
N SER A 5 49.08 56.38 -23.14
CA SER A 5 47.81 55.85 -22.55
C SER A 5 47.91 54.33 -22.46
N ARG A 6 47.90 53.81 -21.23
CA ARG A 6 47.76 52.35 -20.98
C ARG A 6 46.28 51.97 -20.84
N THR A 7 45.78 51.27 -21.84
CA THR A 7 44.47 50.61 -21.77
C THR A 7 44.55 49.37 -20.89
N PHE A 8 43.80 49.34 -19.77
CA PHE A 8 43.59 48.16 -18.94
C PHE A 8 42.45 47.34 -19.56
N GLN A 9 42.84 46.11 -19.98
CA GLN A 9 41.87 45.12 -20.46
C GLN A 9 41.40 44.27 -19.30
N LEU A 10 40.13 44.44 -18.88
CA LEU A 10 39.47 43.59 -17.89
C LEU A 10 39.14 42.25 -18.54
N ALA A 11 39.80 41.20 -18.09
CA ALA A 11 39.43 39.82 -18.41
C ALA A 11 38.24 39.40 -17.54
N THR A 12 37.08 39.26 -18.13
CA THR A 12 35.89 38.69 -17.47
C THR A 12 36.03 37.17 -17.44
N HIS A 13 36.38 36.62 -16.28
CA HIS A 13 36.29 35.21 -16.03
C HIS A 13 34.86 34.75 -15.97
N LEU A 14 34.37 34.05 -17.01
CA LEU A 14 33.12 33.31 -17.00
C LEU A 14 33.24 32.10 -16.05
N VAL A 15 32.59 32.20 -14.90
CA VAL A 15 32.44 31.05 -13.99
C VAL A 15 31.40 30.12 -14.60
N PRO A 16 31.70 28.84 -14.87
CA PRO A 16 30.71 27.91 -15.36
C PRO A 16 29.67 27.65 -14.28
N SER A 17 28.42 27.94 -14.59
CA SER A 17 27.27 27.62 -13.76
C SER A 17 27.20 26.09 -13.53
N GLN A 18 27.53 25.66 -12.33
CA GLN A 18 27.29 24.28 -11.91
C GLN A 18 25.79 24.04 -11.83
N ARG A 19 25.23 23.33 -12.79
CA ARG A 19 23.89 22.75 -12.68
C ARG A 19 23.92 21.71 -11.56
N THR A 20 23.44 22.09 -10.40
CA THR A 20 23.11 21.15 -9.34
C THR A 20 21.96 20.27 -9.85
N PHE A 21 22.27 19.02 -10.21
CA PHE A 21 21.24 18.00 -10.36
C PHE A 21 20.66 17.73 -8.96
N SER A 22 19.55 18.39 -8.66
CA SER A 22 18.70 17.99 -7.54
C SER A 22 18.13 16.62 -7.90
N THR A 23 18.73 15.55 -7.37
CA THR A 23 18.09 14.24 -7.31
C THR A 23 16.89 14.38 -6.37
N THR A 24 15.73 14.66 -6.94
CA THR A 24 14.46 14.50 -6.22
C THR A 24 14.38 13.00 -5.90
N LEU A 25 14.74 12.60 -4.69
CA LEU A 25 14.37 11.27 -4.18
C LEU A 25 12.86 11.17 -4.40
N GLY A 26 12.42 10.19 -5.20
CA GLY A 26 11.00 9.93 -5.41
C GLY A 26 10.36 9.74 -4.04
N MET A 27 9.39 10.59 -3.69
CA MET A 27 8.65 10.44 -2.45
C MET A 27 7.83 9.15 -2.58
N THR A 28 8.16 8.14 -1.79
CA THR A 28 7.35 6.93 -1.68
C THR A 28 6.16 7.20 -0.76
N GLU A 29 5.05 6.55 -1.07
CA GLU A 29 3.83 6.56 -0.26
C GLU A 29 3.56 5.18 0.33
N LYS A 30 2.64 5.15 1.30
CA LYS A 30 2.13 3.91 1.89
C LYS A 30 0.69 3.69 1.48
N ALA A 31 0.33 2.42 1.27
CA ALA A 31 -1.05 1.94 1.14
C ALA A 31 -1.22 0.74 2.08
N THR A 32 -2.33 0.67 2.83
CA THR A 32 -2.56 -0.42 3.77
C THR A 32 -3.94 -1.03 3.56
N PHE A 33 -3.98 -2.36 3.34
CA PHE A 33 -5.17 -3.11 2.97
C PHE A 33 -5.35 -4.36 3.83
N ALA A 34 -6.58 -4.59 4.30
CA ALA A 34 -7.00 -5.84 4.93
C ALA A 34 -8.05 -6.52 4.06
N ALA A 35 -7.80 -7.75 3.65
CA ALA A 35 -8.63 -8.50 2.72
C ALA A 35 -8.66 -10.02 3.05
N GLY A 36 -8.77 -10.38 4.30
CA GLY A 36 -8.65 -11.75 4.78
C GLY A 36 -7.22 -12.14 5.14
N CYS A 37 -6.85 -13.40 5.02
CA CYS A 37 -5.51 -13.89 5.34
C CYS A 37 -4.43 -13.13 4.58
N PHE A 38 -3.55 -12.45 5.30
CA PHE A 38 -2.53 -11.56 4.74
C PHE A 38 -1.47 -12.27 3.88
N TRP A 39 -1.29 -13.60 4.02
CA TRP A 39 -0.38 -14.36 3.14
C TRP A 39 -0.81 -14.31 1.69
N GLY A 40 -2.10 -14.54 1.42
CA GLY A 40 -2.68 -14.47 0.09
C GLY A 40 -2.71 -13.05 -0.44
N VAL A 41 -3.02 -12.06 0.42
CA VAL A 41 -3.02 -10.65 0.05
C VAL A 41 -1.62 -10.21 -0.40
N GLU A 42 -0.57 -10.50 0.39
CA GLU A 42 0.82 -10.19 0.04
C GLU A 42 1.24 -10.88 -1.26
N HIS A 43 0.92 -12.16 -1.40
CA HIS A 43 1.22 -12.93 -2.62
C HIS A 43 0.61 -12.29 -3.86
N MET A 44 -0.68 -11.92 -3.81
CA MET A 44 -1.37 -11.30 -4.94
C MET A 44 -0.75 -9.95 -5.32
N TYR A 45 -0.48 -9.07 -4.36
CA TYR A 45 0.15 -7.78 -4.67
C TYR A 45 1.56 -7.94 -5.24
N ASN A 46 2.38 -8.80 -4.67
CA ASN A 46 3.73 -9.07 -5.19
C ASN A 46 3.68 -9.65 -6.60
N LYS A 47 2.79 -10.60 -6.87
CA LYS A 47 2.62 -11.21 -8.19
C LYS A 47 2.34 -10.19 -9.29
N TYR A 48 1.50 -9.19 -9.01
CA TYR A 48 1.04 -8.24 -10.03
C TYR A 48 1.81 -6.92 -10.07
N PHE A 49 2.40 -6.47 -8.94
CA PHE A 49 3.02 -5.14 -8.83
C PHE A 49 4.51 -5.14 -8.44
N LYS A 50 5.14 -6.29 -8.17
CA LYS A 50 6.58 -6.34 -7.85
C LYS A 50 7.45 -5.67 -8.95
N LYS A 51 7.07 -5.83 -10.22
CA LYS A 51 7.71 -5.16 -11.37
C LYS A 51 7.62 -3.63 -11.33
N ASP A 52 6.59 -3.10 -10.68
CA ASP A 52 6.37 -1.66 -10.50
C ASP A 52 7.14 -1.11 -9.29
N GLY A 53 7.94 -1.96 -8.63
CA GLY A 53 8.87 -1.58 -7.56
C GLY A 53 8.21 -1.35 -6.21
N ILE A 54 7.06 -1.97 -5.96
CA ILE A 54 6.47 -1.96 -4.60
C ILE A 54 7.31 -2.81 -3.66
N THR A 55 7.25 -2.47 -2.37
CA THR A 55 7.71 -3.35 -1.28
C THR A 55 6.56 -3.57 -0.31
N THR A 56 6.50 -4.78 0.24
CA THR A 56 5.37 -5.22 1.07
C THR A 56 5.85 -5.69 2.44
N LYS A 57 4.98 -5.54 3.43
CA LYS A 57 5.10 -6.22 4.72
C LYS A 57 3.71 -6.52 5.27
N VAL A 58 3.57 -7.67 5.92
CA VAL A 58 2.31 -8.07 6.57
C VAL A 58 2.35 -7.73 8.06
N GLY A 59 1.18 -7.46 8.64
CA GLY A 59 1.07 -7.06 10.03
C GLY A 59 -0.36 -6.91 10.51
N TYR A 60 -0.52 -6.18 11.60
CA TYR A 60 -1.77 -5.99 12.33
C TYR A 60 -2.08 -4.51 12.51
N ILE A 61 -3.32 -4.10 12.24
CA ILE A 61 -3.74 -2.71 12.33
C ILE A 61 -5.21 -2.56 12.72
N GLY A 62 -5.57 -1.42 13.28
CA GLY A 62 -6.96 -1.03 13.55
C GLY A 62 -7.57 -1.63 14.80
N GLY A 63 -6.79 -2.33 15.60
CA GLY A 63 -7.23 -2.90 16.88
C GLY A 63 -6.87 -2.03 18.09
N LYS A 64 -7.05 -2.61 19.29
CA LYS A 64 -6.97 -1.91 20.59
C LYS A 64 -5.77 -2.32 21.45
N VAL A 65 -4.98 -3.32 21.00
CA VAL A 65 -3.87 -3.88 21.76
C VAL A 65 -2.55 -3.44 21.15
N ASP A 66 -1.67 -2.88 21.96
CA ASP A 66 -0.33 -2.52 21.52
C ASP A 66 0.56 -3.77 21.37
N ASN A 67 1.35 -3.80 20.29
CA ASN A 67 2.28 -4.89 19.98
C ASN A 67 1.62 -6.28 20.09
N PRO A 68 0.50 -6.53 19.37
CA PRO A 68 -0.20 -7.81 19.47
C PRO A 68 0.66 -8.94 18.87
N THR A 69 0.53 -10.12 19.43
CA THR A 69 1.06 -11.35 18.85
C THR A 69 0.02 -11.97 17.89
N TYR A 70 0.47 -12.79 16.93
CA TYR A 70 -0.42 -13.54 16.04
C TYR A 70 -1.50 -14.31 16.80
N LYS A 71 -1.12 -15.01 17.88
CA LYS A 71 -2.07 -15.78 18.70
C LYS A 71 -3.17 -14.90 19.31
N GLN A 72 -2.82 -13.69 19.75
CA GLN A 72 -3.80 -12.73 20.28
C GLN A 72 -4.74 -12.21 19.17
N VAL A 73 -4.22 -11.92 17.99
CA VAL A 73 -5.03 -11.49 16.84
C VAL A 73 -5.98 -12.59 16.41
N CYS A 74 -5.51 -13.84 16.28
CA CYS A 74 -6.34 -14.99 15.94
C CYS A 74 -7.45 -15.28 16.94
N SER A 75 -7.31 -14.88 18.20
CA SER A 75 -8.39 -15.01 19.19
C SER A 75 -9.58 -14.08 18.94
N GLY A 76 -9.43 -13.08 18.06
CA GLY A 76 -10.43 -12.05 17.81
C GLY A 76 -10.55 -10.97 18.91
N ALA A 77 -9.83 -11.11 20.03
CA ALA A 77 -9.98 -10.21 21.19
C ALA A 77 -9.27 -8.85 21.01
N THR A 78 -8.39 -8.72 20.02
CA THR A 78 -7.58 -7.51 19.81
C THR A 78 -8.25 -6.49 18.91
N ASP A 79 -9.28 -6.86 18.16
CA ASP A 79 -9.91 -6.09 17.06
C ASP A 79 -8.93 -5.71 15.92
N HIS A 80 -7.69 -6.19 15.94
CA HIS A 80 -6.78 -5.98 14.81
C HIS A 80 -7.21 -6.76 13.58
N ALA A 81 -7.06 -6.13 12.40
CA ALA A 81 -7.10 -6.84 11.12
C ALA A 81 -5.71 -7.33 10.75
N GLU A 82 -5.64 -8.53 10.14
CA GLU A 82 -4.50 -8.92 9.32
C GLU A 82 -4.45 -8.02 8.10
N ALA A 83 -3.30 -7.38 7.84
CA ALA A 83 -3.19 -6.39 6.79
C ALA A 83 -1.84 -6.45 6.08
N LEU A 84 -1.84 -5.92 4.86
CA LEU A 84 -0.68 -5.67 4.03
C LEU A 84 -0.39 -4.17 4.02
N GLU A 85 0.82 -3.76 4.41
CA GLU A 85 1.34 -2.43 4.13
C GLU A 85 2.24 -2.49 2.89
N ILE A 86 1.96 -1.61 1.93
CA ILE A 86 2.69 -1.47 0.67
C ILE A 86 3.39 -0.11 0.70
N THR A 87 4.70 -0.09 0.41
CA THR A 87 5.42 1.13 0.07
C THR A 87 5.57 1.18 -1.45
N PHE A 88 5.18 2.28 -2.08
CA PHE A 88 5.16 2.43 -3.53
C PHE A 88 5.59 3.83 -3.98
N ASP A 89 6.06 3.95 -5.22
CA ASP A 89 6.31 5.23 -5.88
C ASP A 89 5.07 5.61 -6.71
N PRO A 90 4.35 6.71 -6.38
CA PRO A 90 3.13 7.11 -7.09
C PRO A 90 3.36 7.47 -8.57
N LYS A 91 4.63 7.68 -8.98
CA LYS A 91 4.98 7.84 -10.40
C LYS A 91 5.03 6.53 -11.17
N ARG A 92 5.11 5.38 -10.49
CA ARG A 92 5.20 4.05 -11.08
C ARG A 92 3.89 3.29 -11.00
N VAL A 93 3.15 3.45 -9.91
CA VAL A 93 1.81 2.88 -9.74
C VAL A 93 0.93 3.88 -8.97
N GLU A 94 -0.25 4.15 -9.49
CA GLU A 94 -1.21 5.05 -8.87
C GLU A 94 -1.92 4.36 -7.70
N TYR A 95 -2.21 5.09 -6.62
CA TYR A 95 -2.96 4.57 -5.47
C TYR A 95 -4.34 4.02 -5.88
N ALA A 96 -5.04 4.70 -6.80
CA ALA A 96 -6.33 4.25 -7.33
C ALA A 96 -6.26 2.83 -7.92
N LYS A 97 -5.16 2.51 -8.63
CA LYS A 97 -4.94 1.18 -9.20
C LYS A 97 -4.72 0.11 -8.13
N LEU A 98 -4.03 0.45 -7.04
CA LEU A 98 -3.88 -0.45 -5.89
C LEU A 98 -5.23 -0.72 -5.22
N VAL A 99 -6.09 0.31 -5.08
CA VAL A 99 -7.45 0.18 -4.52
C VAL A 99 -8.36 -0.64 -5.46
N GLU A 100 -8.31 -0.41 -6.77
CA GLU A 100 -9.10 -1.20 -7.73
C GLU A 100 -8.70 -2.68 -7.67
N PHE A 101 -7.40 -2.96 -7.63
CA PHE A 101 -6.88 -4.32 -7.48
C PHE A 101 -7.30 -4.97 -6.16
N PHE A 102 -7.33 -4.22 -5.05
CA PHE A 102 -7.87 -4.69 -3.78
C PHE A 102 -9.28 -5.27 -3.94
N TYR A 103 -10.19 -4.54 -4.61
CA TYR A 103 -11.56 -5.00 -4.85
C TYR A 103 -11.65 -6.16 -5.84
N ASN A 104 -10.74 -6.21 -6.81
CA ASN A 104 -10.71 -7.27 -7.80
C ASN A 104 -10.27 -8.61 -7.18
N MET A 105 -9.33 -8.60 -6.23
CA MET A 105 -8.67 -9.82 -5.75
C MET A 105 -9.34 -10.50 -4.55
N HIS A 106 -10.32 -9.87 -3.85
CA HIS A 106 -11.02 -10.46 -2.71
C HIS A 106 -12.54 -10.22 -2.79
N ASP A 107 -13.34 -10.89 -1.95
CA ASP A 107 -14.77 -10.62 -1.84
C ASP A 107 -15.03 -9.52 -0.79
N PRO A 108 -15.34 -8.28 -1.19
CA PRO A 108 -15.59 -7.18 -0.26
C PRO A 108 -17.02 -7.14 0.29
N THR A 109 -17.84 -8.17 0.03
CA THR A 109 -19.27 -8.21 0.42
C THR A 109 -19.55 -9.06 1.65
N THR A 110 -18.52 -9.69 2.23
CA THR A 110 -18.64 -10.57 3.39
C THR A 110 -18.11 -9.88 4.65
N LEU A 111 -19.00 -9.60 5.59
CA LEU A 111 -18.64 -8.93 6.86
C LEU A 111 -17.81 -9.88 7.73
N ASN A 112 -16.63 -9.39 8.18
CA ASN A 112 -15.71 -10.12 9.06
C ASN A 112 -15.40 -11.55 8.56
N ALA A 113 -15.26 -11.71 7.25
CA ALA A 113 -14.95 -13.01 6.66
C ALA A 113 -14.33 -12.84 5.26
N GLN A 114 -13.48 -13.80 4.88
CA GLN A 114 -12.99 -13.94 3.53
C GLN A 114 -12.91 -15.44 3.19
N GLY A 115 -13.83 -15.92 2.34
CA GLY A 115 -13.96 -17.35 2.07
C GLY A 115 -14.18 -18.16 3.34
N PRO A 116 -13.31 -19.17 3.65
CA PRO A 116 -13.41 -19.97 4.87
C PRO A 116 -12.93 -19.24 6.13
N ASP A 117 -12.12 -18.20 5.99
CA ASP A 117 -11.54 -17.45 7.10
C ASP A 117 -12.58 -16.53 7.73
N ARG A 118 -12.81 -16.67 9.04
CA ARG A 118 -13.86 -15.94 9.77
C ARG A 118 -13.31 -15.29 11.04
N GLY A 119 -13.80 -14.07 11.29
CA GLY A 119 -13.42 -13.25 12.44
C GLY A 119 -13.08 -11.81 12.00
N THR A 120 -13.09 -10.87 12.95
CA THR A 120 -12.80 -9.45 12.70
C THR A 120 -11.40 -9.24 12.11
N GLN A 121 -10.46 -10.15 12.39
CA GLN A 121 -9.11 -10.13 11.84
C GLN A 121 -9.07 -10.33 10.31
N TYR A 122 -10.12 -10.91 9.72
CA TYR A 122 -10.21 -11.16 8.27
C TYR A 122 -11.17 -10.21 7.54
N ARG A 123 -11.51 -9.08 8.20
CA ARG A 123 -12.40 -8.07 7.59
C ARG A 123 -11.79 -7.40 6.38
N SER A 124 -12.66 -6.87 5.54
CA SER A 124 -12.29 -6.01 4.41
C SER A 124 -12.13 -4.57 4.90
N ALA A 125 -10.93 -3.99 4.77
CA ALA A 125 -10.69 -2.61 5.15
C ALA A 125 -9.56 -1.96 4.33
N ILE A 126 -9.70 -0.64 4.11
CA ILE A 126 -8.68 0.25 3.56
C ILE A 126 -8.31 1.23 4.67
N PHE A 127 -7.03 1.25 5.04
CA PHE A 127 -6.47 2.18 6.02
C PHE A 127 -5.73 3.30 5.27
N TYR A 128 -6.36 4.46 5.13
CA TYR A 128 -5.80 5.58 4.37
C TYR A 128 -4.77 6.37 5.18
N HIS A 129 -3.71 6.84 4.51
CA HIS A 129 -2.60 7.59 5.12
C HIS A 129 -2.70 9.10 4.86
N SER A 130 -3.63 9.54 4.01
CA SER A 130 -3.87 10.97 3.74
C SER A 130 -5.33 11.23 3.34
N PRO A 131 -5.80 12.49 3.42
CA PRO A 131 -7.13 12.86 2.94
C PRO A 131 -7.33 12.52 1.45
N GLU A 132 -6.31 12.69 0.63
CA GLU A 132 -6.34 12.37 -0.81
C GLU A 132 -6.56 10.88 -1.04
N GLN A 133 -5.87 10.03 -0.27
CA GLN A 133 -6.08 8.59 -0.33
C GLN A 133 -7.50 8.19 0.07
N LYS A 134 -8.08 8.87 1.08
CA LYS A 134 -9.48 8.66 1.46
C LYS A 134 -10.43 8.94 0.29
N GLU A 135 -10.30 10.13 -0.33
CA GLU A 135 -11.14 10.52 -1.46
C GLU A 135 -11.03 9.54 -2.64
N ILE A 136 -9.80 9.11 -2.97
CA ILE A 136 -9.56 8.12 -4.01
C ILE A 136 -10.20 6.78 -3.65
N ALA A 137 -10.02 6.30 -2.41
CA ALA A 137 -10.59 5.04 -1.96
C ALA A 137 -12.13 5.05 -2.01
N GLU A 138 -12.77 6.12 -1.53
CA GLU A 138 -14.24 6.28 -1.57
C GLU A 138 -14.75 6.32 -3.02
N LYS A 139 -14.08 7.06 -3.91
CA LYS A 139 -14.43 7.14 -5.34
C LYS A 139 -14.33 5.79 -6.03
N VAL A 140 -13.19 5.10 -5.88
CA VAL A 140 -12.99 3.76 -6.50
C VAL A 140 -13.99 2.76 -5.94
N THR A 141 -14.30 2.81 -4.63
CA THR A 141 -15.33 1.95 -4.01
C THR A 141 -16.70 2.15 -4.65
N ALA A 142 -17.10 3.40 -4.87
CA ALA A 142 -18.39 3.69 -5.51
C ALA A 142 -18.44 3.18 -6.97
N GLU A 143 -17.36 3.38 -7.73
CA GLU A 143 -17.26 2.90 -9.11
C GLU A 143 -17.31 1.37 -9.19
N VAL A 144 -16.59 0.67 -8.31
CA VAL A 144 -16.55 -0.79 -8.23
C VAL A 144 -17.91 -1.34 -7.77
N GLN A 145 -18.55 -0.69 -6.79
CA GLN A 145 -19.90 -1.05 -6.33
C GLN A 145 -20.89 -1.04 -7.49
N GLU A 146 -20.86 0.00 -8.30
CA GLU A 146 -21.77 0.14 -9.45
C GLU A 146 -21.47 -0.84 -10.57
N LYS A 147 -20.18 -1.06 -10.88
CA LYS A 147 -19.78 -1.87 -12.06
C LYS A 147 -19.85 -3.37 -11.77
N HIS A 148 -19.35 -3.81 -10.62
CA HIS A 148 -19.03 -5.21 -10.37
C HIS A 148 -19.86 -5.87 -9.26
N TYR A 149 -20.42 -5.10 -8.32
CA TYR A 149 -21.13 -5.64 -7.16
C TYR A 149 -22.62 -5.24 -7.13
N LYS A 150 -23.28 -5.22 -8.31
CA LYS A 150 -24.73 -4.97 -8.39
C LYS A 150 -25.50 -6.04 -7.59
N GLY A 151 -26.33 -5.58 -6.65
CA GLY A 151 -27.15 -6.47 -5.82
C GLY A 151 -26.46 -7.03 -4.57
N LYS A 152 -25.18 -6.74 -4.37
CA LYS A 152 -24.44 -7.04 -3.12
C LYS A 152 -23.78 -5.77 -2.61
N LYS A 153 -23.91 -5.47 -1.32
CA LYS A 153 -23.28 -4.29 -0.74
C LYS A 153 -21.82 -4.57 -0.40
N ILE A 154 -20.91 -3.69 -0.84
CA ILE A 154 -19.54 -3.65 -0.35
C ILE A 154 -19.59 -3.24 1.13
N VAL A 155 -18.91 -4.01 2.00
CA VAL A 155 -18.83 -3.79 3.45
C VAL A 155 -17.43 -3.35 3.90
N THR A 156 -16.57 -3.01 2.96
CA THR A 156 -15.21 -2.52 3.23
C THR A 156 -15.24 -1.28 4.10
N GLU A 157 -14.49 -1.30 5.20
CA GLU A 157 -14.24 -0.13 6.03
C GLU A 157 -13.18 0.77 5.35
N ILE A 158 -13.42 2.09 5.31
CA ILE A 158 -12.42 3.09 4.87
C ILE A 158 -12.15 3.98 6.07
N VAL A 159 -11.02 3.76 6.73
CA VAL A 159 -10.69 4.37 8.01
C VAL A 159 -9.26 4.92 8.02
N PRO A 160 -8.93 5.91 8.88
CA PRO A 160 -7.57 6.41 8.97
C PRO A 160 -6.61 5.32 9.43
N ALA A 161 -5.41 5.30 8.86
CA ALA A 161 -4.34 4.43 9.31
C ALA A 161 -3.88 4.83 10.71
N GLY A 162 -3.97 3.90 11.65
CA GLY A 162 -3.35 3.98 12.96
C GLY A 162 -1.95 3.36 12.95
N VAL A 163 -1.51 2.90 14.12
CA VAL A 163 -0.23 2.19 14.25
C VAL A 163 -0.32 0.83 13.55
N PHE A 164 0.65 0.57 12.67
CA PHE A 164 0.82 -0.73 12.05
C PHE A 164 1.87 -1.52 12.82
N TYR A 165 1.52 -2.70 13.30
CA TYR A 165 2.41 -3.61 14.01
C TYR A 165 2.85 -4.72 13.05
N ASP A 166 4.16 -4.81 12.79
CA ASP A 166 4.70 -5.83 11.91
C ASP A 166 4.40 -7.24 12.46
N ALA A 167 3.88 -8.12 11.61
CA ALA A 167 3.74 -9.52 11.98
C ALA A 167 5.12 -10.20 12.08
N GLU A 168 5.17 -11.31 12.79
CA GLU A 168 6.38 -12.07 13.05
C GLU A 168 7.10 -12.45 11.74
N THR A 169 8.41 -12.55 11.78
CA THR A 169 9.26 -12.74 10.58
C THR A 169 8.87 -13.96 9.73
N TYR A 170 8.31 -15.00 10.35
CA TYR A 170 7.89 -16.21 9.63
C TYR A 170 6.63 -15.98 8.77
N HIS A 171 5.86 -14.92 9.03
CA HIS A 171 4.72 -14.53 8.19
C HIS A 171 5.11 -13.72 6.96
N GLN A 172 6.23 -13.00 7.00
CA GLN A 172 6.68 -12.14 5.90
C GLN A 172 7.06 -12.97 4.67
N LEU A 173 6.46 -12.66 3.51
CA LEU A 173 6.66 -13.39 2.25
C LEU A 173 6.39 -14.91 2.39
N TYR A 174 5.35 -15.25 3.16
CA TYR A 174 5.09 -16.64 3.54
C TYR A 174 4.93 -17.57 2.33
N LEU A 175 4.12 -17.21 1.34
CA LEU A 175 3.89 -18.05 0.16
C LEU A 175 5.07 -18.04 -0.84
N GLU A 176 5.94 -17.03 -0.81
CA GLU A 176 7.21 -17.08 -1.56
C GLU A 176 8.17 -18.12 -0.95
N LYS A 177 8.21 -18.21 0.39
CA LYS A 177 9.06 -19.17 1.13
C LYS A 177 8.45 -20.58 1.22
N ASN A 178 7.12 -20.66 1.16
CA ASN A 178 6.35 -21.89 1.30
C ASN A 178 5.34 -22.04 0.15
N PRO A 179 5.76 -22.40 -1.09
CA PRO A 179 4.88 -22.44 -2.27
C PRO A 179 3.70 -23.42 -2.16
N SER A 180 3.77 -24.40 -1.24
CA SER A 180 2.67 -25.33 -0.91
C SER A 180 1.91 -24.94 0.35
N GLY A 181 2.15 -23.76 0.91
CA GLY A 181 1.48 -23.24 2.09
C GLY A 181 -0.01 -22.95 1.85
N TYR A 182 -0.72 -22.62 2.93
CA TYR A 182 -2.13 -22.26 2.84
C TYR A 182 -2.31 -20.98 2.02
N GLU A 183 -3.10 -21.06 0.95
CA GLU A 183 -3.59 -19.94 0.16
C GLU A 183 -5.11 -19.89 0.30
N CYS A 184 -5.64 -18.73 0.69
CA CYS A 184 -7.08 -18.54 0.83
C CYS A 184 -7.74 -18.67 -0.55
N PRO A 185 -8.68 -19.61 -0.74
CA PRO A 185 -9.27 -19.90 -2.05
C PRO A 185 -10.15 -18.75 -2.58
N SER A 186 -10.39 -17.73 -1.79
CA SER A 186 -11.14 -16.53 -2.20
C SER A 186 -10.28 -15.42 -2.78
N HIS A 187 -8.93 -15.55 -2.77
CA HIS A 187 -8.01 -14.60 -3.40
C HIS A 187 -7.77 -14.94 -4.87
N PHE A 188 -8.56 -14.38 -5.76
CA PHE A 188 -8.44 -14.51 -7.21
C PHE A 188 -9.01 -13.29 -7.90
N LEU A 189 -8.58 -13.01 -9.12
CA LEU A 189 -9.13 -11.90 -9.92
C LEU A 189 -10.56 -12.22 -10.37
N ARG A 190 -11.47 -11.27 -10.14
CA ARG A 190 -12.91 -11.38 -10.42
C ARG A 190 -13.30 -10.77 -11.76
N TRP A 191 -12.48 -9.86 -12.29
CA TRP A 191 -12.62 -9.23 -13.61
C TRP A 191 -11.26 -8.86 -14.19
#